data_ca2b41c7f0c9f63f43eedd5b6d3df1ab
#
_entry.id   ca2b41c7f0c9f63f43eedd5b6d3df1ab
#
_cell.length_a   1.000
_cell.length_b   1.000
_cell.length_c   1.000
_cell.angle_alpha   90.00
_cell.angle_beta   90.00
_cell.angle_gamma   90.00
#
_symmetry.space_group_name_H-M   'P 1'
#
loop_
_entity.id
_entity.type
_entity.pdbx_description
1 polymer ?
#
loop_
_entity_poly.entity_id
_entity_poly.type
_entity_poly.pdbx_seq_one_letter_code
_entity_poly.pdbx_strand_id
1 'polypeptide(L)'
;MITCGLASVTMTSCTTGIDNPVVIPDVPDVDVKDYVERMVPVVDPQNKPQGMVTLRFYDDMPSVAYVSISNFQSMIYPGTTVQVVKIAEGQYELTSPCGTATVDTEKDTFESDHYDDFTNMMGMVQPGMTNDIYDALPIIRWKNREVVPQSVHVKLDYGKYGIDLRDDDTNVYFPFATIADLYVDGYLHEADFNGELVMVAPNGAYSLLEGYPEFLITPILKETRTADMTDFAYRNLCFTLTNLFGYPGRTLLENKGLKEKGLDQALLDYGQAGVMTRDLLRSTDMYDFISGTATLSFLLDDGGHTYTDVTKVSDLSGNPEFCSKLGGILETKKAEFDSYCPEYQAYKDTRKARSEMASALNEKRKEKFGDSVYYYKEGETAYCIFNSFLCDDSGWRKYYKGESPKPTLKDYPHDDLLILLDALEKAENDPEVKNFVLDIATNGGGSTDIVLFITSLLCNKSDICYENTLTGQSIKSTFEVDRNLDGKFDEKDAEVKFDLNFALLISGYSFSCGNILPALLKDYGIPILGQRSGGGSCAVLYNPSADGFGYRYSTHRHRMANTSNENIDSGIEPTYLLETVDDFYDIPKVTELIKNYYSK
;
A
#
# COMPACT_ATOMS: atom_id res chain seq x y z
N MET A 1 -59.39 -28.54 5.05
CA MET A 1 -59.62 -27.31 5.81
C MET A 1 -58.76 -27.38 7.09
N ILE A 2 -57.61 -26.81 7.07
CA ILE A 2 -56.82 -26.48 8.27
C ILE A 2 -56.20 -25.12 8.00
N THR A 3 -56.72 -24.12 8.69
CA THR A 3 -56.27 -22.73 8.65
C THR A 3 -55.07 -22.58 9.55
N CYS A 4 -53.91 -22.23 8.98
CA CYS A 4 -52.75 -21.73 9.74
C CYS A 4 -52.85 -20.21 9.82
N GLY A 5 -52.98 -19.71 11.05
CA GLY A 5 -52.96 -18.28 11.33
C GLY A 5 -51.56 -17.69 11.21
N LEU A 6 -51.46 -16.64 10.43
CA LEU A 6 -50.32 -15.74 10.39
C LEU A 6 -50.37 -14.82 11.61
N ALA A 7 -49.43 -15.00 12.53
CA ALA A 7 -49.15 -14.01 13.57
C ALA A 7 -48.29 -12.90 12.97
N SER A 8 -48.89 -11.74 12.76
CA SER A 8 -48.15 -10.51 12.41
C SER A 8 -47.41 -9.99 13.63
N VAL A 9 -46.10 -10.07 13.62
CA VAL A 9 -45.24 -9.36 14.58
C VAL A 9 -45.09 -7.92 14.06
N THR A 10 -45.81 -7.01 14.67
CA THR A 10 -45.60 -5.56 14.49
C THR A 10 -44.28 -5.18 15.14
N MET A 11 -43.27 -4.89 14.32
CA MET A 11 -42.07 -4.19 14.79
C MET A 11 -42.43 -2.75 15.14
N THR A 12 -42.47 -2.47 16.42
CA THR A 12 -42.52 -1.09 16.93
C THR A 12 -41.14 -0.49 16.71
N SER A 13 -41.04 0.49 15.81
CA SER A 13 -39.80 1.31 15.66
C SER A 13 -39.66 2.17 16.91
N CYS A 14 -38.74 1.82 17.78
CA CYS A 14 -38.23 2.75 18.78
C CYS A 14 -37.19 3.67 18.14
N THR A 15 -37.66 4.81 17.63
CA THR A 15 -36.80 5.97 17.41
C THR A 15 -36.52 6.61 18.76
N THR A 16 -35.47 6.21 19.43
CA THR A 16 -34.85 7.03 20.47
C THR A 16 -33.57 7.56 19.89
N GLY A 17 -33.54 8.88 19.71
CA GLY A 17 -32.32 9.58 19.40
C GLY A 17 -31.25 9.28 20.46
N ILE A 18 -30.14 8.73 20.03
CA ILE A 18 -28.95 8.60 20.83
C ILE A 18 -27.88 9.47 20.19
N ASP A 19 -27.87 10.74 20.62
CA ASP A 19 -26.70 11.59 20.52
C ASP A 19 -25.68 11.13 21.58
N ASN A 20 -25.01 10.02 21.35
CA ASN A 20 -23.79 9.65 22.06
C ASN A 20 -22.88 8.90 21.08
N PRO A 21 -21.62 9.32 20.93
CA PRO A 21 -20.62 8.49 20.32
C PRO A 21 -20.63 7.12 21.04
N VAL A 22 -20.63 6.02 20.29
CA VAL A 22 -20.55 4.68 20.87
C VAL A 22 -19.22 4.63 21.64
N VAL A 23 -19.31 4.79 22.94
CA VAL A 23 -18.20 4.54 23.85
C VAL A 23 -18.02 3.01 23.80
N ILE A 24 -16.93 2.56 23.22
CA ILE A 24 -16.44 1.18 23.47
C ILE A 24 -16.41 1.06 25.00
N PRO A 25 -17.05 0.04 25.60
CA PRO A 25 -17.15 -0.02 27.05
C PRO A 25 -15.78 0.19 27.67
N ASP A 26 -15.67 1.12 28.63
CA ASP A 26 -14.47 1.28 29.43
C ASP A 26 -14.07 -0.09 29.97
N VAL A 27 -12.93 -0.61 29.45
CA VAL A 27 -12.27 -1.74 30.11
C VAL A 27 -11.71 -1.14 31.40
N PRO A 28 -12.05 -1.67 32.59
CA PRO A 28 -11.49 -1.16 33.81
C PRO A 28 -9.97 -1.18 33.70
N ASP A 29 -9.34 -0.09 34.05
CA ASP A 29 -7.89 -0.01 34.21
C ASP A 29 -7.48 -1.00 35.31
N VAL A 30 -7.06 -2.18 34.87
CA VAL A 30 -6.61 -3.23 35.79
C VAL A 30 -5.10 -3.08 35.87
N ASP A 31 -4.63 -2.58 37.00
CA ASP A 31 -3.19 -2.49 37.34
C ASP A 31 -2.62 -3.91 37.48
N VAL A 32 -2.42 -4.58 36.32
CA VAL A 32 -1.96 -5.97 36.27
C VAL A 32 -0.44 -5.97 36.27
N LYS A 33 0.14 -6.47 37.36
CA LYS A 33 1.60 -6.58 37.53
C LYS A 33 2.16 -7.93 37.11
N ASP A 34 1.28 -8.91 36.88
CA ASP A 34 1.67 -10.29 36.57
C ASP A 34 1.69 -10.49 35.03
N TYR A 35 2.83 -10.91 34.54
CA TYR A 35 3.05 -11.26 33.13
C TYR A 35 4.04 -12.40 32.99
N VAL A 36 3.99 -13.11 31.87
CA VAL A 36 4.99 -14.10 31.46
C VAL A 36 5.85 -13.52 30.35
N GLU A 37 7.17 -13.60 30.53
CA GLU A 37 8.11 -13.27 29.44
C GLU A 37 8.45 -14.52 28.63
N ARG A 38 8.46 -14.35 27.30
CA ARG A 38 8.94 -15.37 26.36
C ARG A 38 9.98 -14.75 25.44
N MET A 39 11.13 -15.42 25.32
CA MET A 39 12.11 -15.12 24.26
C MET A 39 11.69 -15.86 23.00
N VAL A 40 11.43 -15.14 21.93
CA VAL A 40 11.02 -15.71 20.64
C VAL A 40 12.06 -15.43 19.56
N PRO A 41 12.25 -16.35 18.59
CA PRO A 41 13.16 -16.13 17.47
C PRO A 41 12.69 -14.98 16.60
N VAL A 42 13.65 -14.19 16.11
CA VAL A 42 13.46 -13.22 15.03
C VAL A 42 14.11 -13.80 13.78
N VAL A 43 13.36 -13.85 12.68
CA VAL A 43 13.81 -14.40 11.41
C VAL A 43 13.62 -13.40 10.27
N ASP A 44 14.38 -13.57 9.19
CA ASP A 44 14.10 -12.91 7.93
C ASP A 44 13.09 -13.73 7.08
N PRO A 45 12.63 -13.21 5.94
CA PRO A 45 11.68 -13.91 5.08
C PRO A 45 12.18 -15.23 4.47
N GLN A 46 13.48 -15.51 4.57
CA GLN A 46 14.08 -16.79 4.19
C GLN A 46 14.23 -17.74 5.40
N ASN A 47 13.55 -17.44 6.52
CA ASN A 47 13.64 -18.18 7.80
C ASN A 47 15.06 -18.23 8.39
N LYS A 48 15.94 -17.28 8.03
CA LYS A 48 17.28 -17.20 8.63
C LYS A 48 17.19 -16.46 9.96
N PRO A 49 17.81 -17.00 11.03
CA PRO A 49 17.82 -16.35 12.33
C PRO A 49 18.49 -14.96 12.28
N GLN A 50 17.81 -13.95 12.81
CA GLN A 50 18.30 -12.59 12.97
C GLN A 50 18.55 -12.25 14.45
N GLY A 51 18.06 -13.07 15.38
CA GLY A 51 18.23 -12.86 16.80
C GLY A 51 17.05 -13.41 17.62
N MET A 52 16.88 -12.85 18.80
CA MET A 52 15.79 -13.15 19.72
C MET A 52 15.19 -11.85 20.24
N VAL A 53 13.89 -11.81 20.48
CA VAL A 53 13.20 -10.71 21.14
C VAL A 53 12.41 -11.21 22.34
N THR A 54 12.38 -10.43 23.42
CA THR A 54 11.57 -10.74 24.60
C THR A 54 10.19 -10.12 24.44
N LEU A 55 9.15 -10.94 24.53
CA LEU A 55 7.75 -10.54 24.52
C LEU A 55 7.13 -10.79 25.89
N ARG A 56 6.23 -9.90 26.32
CA ARG A 56 5.41 -10.04 27.52
C ARG A 56 4.00 -10.44 27.17
N PHE A 57 3.41 -11.29 27.99
CA PHE A 57 2.02 -11.75 27.92
C PHE A 57 1.40 -11.54 29.29
N TYR A 58 0.49 -10.60 29.40
CA TYR A 58 -0.14 -10.22 30.65
C TYR A 58 -1.31 -11.16 30.97
N ASP A 59 -1.57 -11.40 32.28
CA ASP A 59 -2.58 -12.36 32.72
C ASP A 59 -4.02 -12.02 32.29
N ASP A 60 -4.31 -10.73 32.10
CA ASP A 60 -5.61 -10.24 31.60
C ASP A 60 -5.74 -10.38 30.07
N MET A 61 -4.61 -10.46 29.33
CA MET A 61 -4.57 -10.62 27.88
C MET A 61 -3.50 -11.65 27.45
N PRO A 62 -3.64 -12.92 27.87
CA PRO A 62 -2.57 -13.92 27.78
C PRO A 62 -2.24 -14.35 26.34
N SER A 63 -3.08 -14.02 25.37
CA SER A 63 -2.83 -14.31 23.95
C SER A 63 -2.20 -13.12 23.19
N VAL A 64 -2.18 -11.92 23.78
CA VAL A 64 -1.65 -10.71 23.14
C VAL A 64 -0.21 -10.50 23.55
N ALA A 65 0.67 -10.48 22.57
CA ALA A 65 2.10 -10.20 22.77
C ALA A 65 2.35 -8.71 22.95
N TYR A 66 3.13 -8.33 23.95
CA TYR A 66 3.63 -6.98 24.18
C TYR A 66 5.14 -6.94 23.99
N VAL A 67 5.65 -5.84 23.47
CA VAL A 67 7.09 -5.60 23.27
C VAL A 67 7.47 -4.22 23.75
N SER A 68 8.65 -4.06 24.35
CA SER A 68 9.14 -2.72 24.68
C SER A 68 9.52 -1.96 23.41
N ILE A 69 9.25 -0.65 23.40
CA ILE A 69 9.57 0.19 22.25
C ILE A 69 11.06 0.16 21.91
N SER A 70 11.94 0.07 22.91
CA SER A 70 13.39 -0.02 22.72
C SER A 70 13.78 -1.32 22.01
N ASN A 71 13.19 -2.46 22.39
CA ASN A 71 13.46 -3.75 21.72
C ASN A 71 12.90 -3.76 20.30
N PHE A 72 11.70 -3.22 20.11
CA PHE A 72 11.07 -3.14 18.80
C PHE A 72 11.92 -2.31 17.83
N GLN A 73 12.33 -1.10 18.24
CA GLN A 73 13.21 -0.23 17.46
C GLN A 73 14.52 -0.93 17.07
N SER A 74 15.20 -1.55 18.06
CA SER A 74 16.47 -2.24 17.80
C SER A 74 16.33 -3.45 16.88
N MET A 75 15.17 -4.09 16.87
CA MET A 75 14.85 -5.22 16.01
C MET A 75 14.65 -4.78 14.54
N ILE A 76 13.92 -3.69 14.31
CA ILE A 76 13.64 -3.19 12.95
C ILE A 76 14.82 -2.41 12.37
N TYR A 77 15.53 -1.68 13.23
CA TYR A 77 16.68 -0.86 12.86
C TYR A 77 17.92 -1.26 13.68
N PRO A 78 18.61 -2.34 13.28
CA PRO A 78 19.78 -2.84 14.02
C PRO A 78 20.82 -1.75 14.27
N GLY A 79 21.29 -1.67 15.51
CA GLY A 79 22.25 -0.65 15.93
C GLY A 79 21.63 0.68 16.39
N THR A 80 20.31 0.78 16.38
CA THR A 80 19.57 1.92 16.96
C THR A 80 18.77 1.49 18.19
N THR A 81 18.31 2.43 18.98
CA THR A 81 17.39 2.18 20.09
C THR A 81 16.61 3.45 20.43
N VAL A 82 15.45 3.30 21.04
CA VAL A 82 14.72 4.39 21.66
C VAL A 82 15.18 4.51 23.11
N GLN A 83 15.62 5.70 23.50
CA GLN A 83 15.83 6.04 24.91
C GLN A 83 14.49 6.38 25.53
N VAL A 84 14.20 5.79 26.70
CA VAL A 84 12.97 5.99 27.45
C VAL A 84 13.31 6.68 28.77
N VAL A 85 12.69 7.81 29.03
CA VAL A 85 12.90 8.59 30.27
C VAL A 85 11.55 8.84 30.92
N LYS A 86 11.35 8.30 32.13
CA LYS A 86 10.15 8.62 32.95
C LYS A 86 10.18 10.08 33.38
N ILE A 87 9.18 10.85 33.01
CA ILE A 87 9.05 12.29 33.33
C ILE A 87 8.02 12.56 34.41
N ALA A 88 7.03 11.69 34.55
CA ALA A 88 6.05 11.68 35.62
C ALA A 88 5.46 10.26 35.76
N GLU A 89 4.53 10.03 36.72
CA GLU A 89 3.83 8.76 36.81
C GLU A 89 3.07 8.48 35.51
N GLY A 90 3.26 7.29 34.92
CA GLY A 90 2.70 6.89 33.64
C GLY A 90 3.17 7.74 32.42
N GLN A 91 4.07 8.70 32.59
CA GLN A 91 4.49 9.59 31.50
C GLN A 91 5.97 9.43 31.15
N TYR A 92 6.25 9.24 29.86
CA TYR A 92 7.57 8.94 29.34
C TYR A 92 7.91 9.83 28.15
N GLU A 93 9.14 10.34 28.13
CA GLU A 93 9.76 10.93 26.95
C GLU A 93 10.55 9.83 26.21
N LEU A 94 10.33 9.74 24.93
CA LEU A 94 10.96 8.81 24.02
C LEU A 94 11.89 9.58 23.07
N THR A 95 13.13 9.14 22.94
CA THR A 95 14.09 9.73 22.00
C THR A 95 14.61 8.64 21.08
N SER A 96 14.27 8.72 19.79
CA SER A 96 14.89 7.95 18.71
C SER A 96 16.07 8.74 18.11
N PRO A 97 16.91 8.14 17.27
CA PRO A 97 17.99 8.87 16.59
C PRO A 97 17.51 10.07 15.74
N CYS A 98 16.24 10.10 15.33
CA CYS A 98 15.72 11.10 14.39
C CYS A 98 14.58 11.97 14.94
N GLY A 99 14.02 11.64 16.09
CA GLY A 99 12.88 12.38 16.61
C GLY A 99 12.58 12.05 18.06
N THR A 100 11.64 12.82 18.62
CA THR A 100 11.14 12.63 19.98
C THR A 100 9.63 12.38 19.97
N ALA A 101 9.17 11.66 20.98
CA ALA A 101 7.75 11.45 21.25
C ALA A 101 7.50 11.40 22.75
N THR A 102 6.26 11.51 23.16
CA THR A 102 5.82 11.28 24.53
C THR A 102 4.76 10.18 24.56
N VAL A 103 4.77 9.40 25.63
CA VAL A 103 3.75 8.38 25.90
C VAL A 103 3.20 8.60 27.29
N ASP A 104 1.88 8.49 27.43
CA ASP A 104 1.16 8.49 28.68
C ASP A 104 0.45 7.11 28.80
N THR A 105 0.92 6.25 29.69
CA THR A 105 0.39 4.89 29.87
C THR A 105 -0.86 4.85 30.75
N GLU A 106 -1.19 5.95 31.45
CA GLU A 106 -2.47 6.10 32.15
C GLU A 106 -3.61 6.51 31.21
N LYS A 107 -3.28 7.17 30.09
CA LYS A 107 -4.24 7.61 29.07
C LYS A 107 -4.13 6.83 27.76
N ASP A 108 -3.15 5.96 27.67
CA ASP A 108 -2.85 5.20 26.46
C ASP A 108 -2.67 6.09 25.23
N THR A 109 -1.82 7.12 25.35
CA THR A 109 -1.57 8.05 24.25
C THR A 109 -0.12 8.09 23.83
N PHE A 110 0.09 8.29 22.53
CA PHE A 110 1.39 8.60 21.93
C PHE A 110 1.28 9.95 21.23
N GLU A 111 2.24 10.85 21.48
CA GLU A 111 2.26 12.18 20.89
C GLU A 111 3.65 12.50 20.32
N SER A 112 3.70 13.10 19.12
CA SER A 112 4.96 13.56 18.50
C SER A 112 4.71 14.73 17.57
N ASP A 113 5.64 15.69 17.56
CA ASP A 113 5.65 16.81 16.60
C ASP A 113 6.40 16.45 15.30
N HIS A 114 7.08 15.31 15.31
CA HIS A 114 7.90 14.77 14.20
C HIS A 114 7.64 13.28 14.01
N TYR A 115 6.37 12.94 13.79
CA TYR A 115 5.90 11.55 13.70
C TYR A 115 6.69 10.69 12.71
N ASP A 116 6.86 11.18 11.47
CA ASP A 116 7.57 10.43 10.44
C ASP A 116 9.07 10.29 10.76
N ASP A 117 9.70 11.33 11.32
CA ASP A 117 11.11 11.25 11.69
C ASP A 117 11.33 10.26 12.83
N PHE A 118 10.41 10.24 13.82
CA PHE A 118 10.48 9.32 14.94
C PHE A 118 10.31 7.85 14.51
N THR A 119 9.32 7.58 13.65
CA THR A 119 8.95 6.20 13.28
C THR A 119 9.72 5.66 12.09
N ASN A 120 10.07 6.49 11.09
CA ASN A 120 10.70 6.06 9.84
C ASN A 120 12.19 6.36 9.75
N MET A 121 12.75 6.97 10.80
CA MET A 121 14.17 7.29 10.83
C MET A 121 14.65 8.15 9.63
N MET A 122 13.74 8.95 9.07
CA MET A 122 14.00 9.75 7.86
C MET A 122 15.20 10.70 7.99
N GLY A 123 15.48 11.19 9.20
CA GLY A 123 16.64 12.03 9.46
C GLY A 123 17.99 11.33 9.30
N MET A 124 18.02 9.99 9.20
CA MET A 124 19.24 9.23 8.91
C MET A 124 19.57 9.18 7.42
N VAL A 125 18.61 9.50 6.55
CA VAL A 125 18.82 9.49 5.10
C VAL A 125 19.57 10.74 4.69
N GLN A 126 20.77 10.57 4.14
CA GLN A 126 21.63 11.65 3.70
C GLN A 126 21.69 11.74 2.18
N PRO A 127 21.82 12.96 1.60
CA PRO A 127 21.98 13.12 0.16
C PRO A 127 23.12 12.26 -0.40
N GLY A 128 22.87 11.56 -1.49
CA GLY A 128 23.83 10.67 -2.15
C GLY A 128 23.89 9.25 -1.58
N MET A 129 23.12 8.95 -0.53
CA MET A 129 22.96 7.56 -0.11
C MET A 129 22.18 6.78 -1.18
N THR A 130 22.73 5.66 -1.59
CA THR A 130 21.96 4.62 -2.27
C THR A 130 20.96 4.07 -1.26
N ASN A 131 19.76 3.88 -1.73
CA ASN A 131 18.62 3.70 -0.85
C ASN A 131 18.46 2.25 -0.39
N ASP A 132 19.50 1.65 0.17
CA ASP A 132 19.38 0.32 0.80
C ASP A 132 18.36 0.31 1.96
N ILE A 133 18.07 1.49 2.54
CA ILE A 133 17.07 1.66 3.59
C ILE A 133 15.66 1.59 3.02
N TYR A 134 15.42 2.02 1.78
CA TYR A 134 14.11 2.08 1.15
C TYR A 134 13.85 0.99 0.11
N ASP A 135 14.73 0.01 0.03
CA ASP A 135 14.68 -1.03 -1.01
C ASP A 135 14.48 -0.50 -2.44
N ALA A 136 14.87 0.75 -2.66
CA ALA A 136 14.79 1.39 -3.96
C ALA A 136 15.75 0.75 -4.96
N LEU A 137 15.41 0.86 -6.25
CA LEU A 137 16.30 0.43 -7.30
C LEU A 137 17.64 1.17 -7.24
N PRO A 138 18.76 0.52 -7.47
CA PRO A 138 20.09 1.13 -7.35
C PRO A 138 20.34 2.22 -8.40
N ILE A 139 19.44 2.40 -9.35
CA ILE A 139 19.48 3.43 -10.40
C ILE A 139 19.08 4.82 -9.91
N ILE A 140 18.59 4.95 -8.68
CA ILE A 140 18.22 6.23 -8.09
C ILE A 140 18.95 6.49 -6.77
N ARG A 141 19.22 7.77 -6.48
CA ARG A 141 19.78 8.25 -5.21
C ARG A 141 18.91 9.38 -4.68
N TRP A 142 18.72 9.37 -3.38
CA TRP A 142 18.03 10.45 -2.70
C TRP A 142 18.86 11.75 -2.76
N LYS A 143 18.23 12.86 -3.11
CA LYS A 143 18.87 14.17 -3.22
C LYS A 143 18.37 15.17 -2.20
N ASN A 144 17.04 15.34 -2.12
CA ASN A 144 16.41 16.32 -1.25
C ASN A 144 14.97 15.93 -0.92
N ARG A 145 14.50 16.39 0.24
CA ARG A 145 13.11 16.25 0.67
C ARG A 145 12.62 17.59 1.22
N GLU A 146 11.51 18.08 0.70
CA GLU A 146 10.81 19.25 1.19
C GLU A 146 9.53 18.80 1.87
N VAL A 147 9.29 19.24 3.10
CA VAL A 147 8.12 18.89 3.92
C VAL A 147 7.41 20.16 4.33
N VAL A 148 6.10 20.25 4.07
CA VAL A 148 5.28 21.44 4.38
C VAL A 148 3.94 21.02 5.02
N PRO A 149 3.64 21.50 6.26
CA PRO A 149 4.54 22.17 7.20
C PRO A 149 5.66 21.25 7.73
N GLN A 150 6.72 21.82 8.26
CA GLN A 150 7.89 21.04 8.72
C GLN A 150 7.60 20.17 9.95
N SER A 151 6.72 20.62 10.84
CA SER A 151 6.28 19.87 12.00
C SER A 151 4.77 19.91 12.13
N VAL A 152 4.19 18.84 12.60
CA VAL A 152 2.75 18.71 12.90
C VAL A 152 2.61 17.87 14.16
N HIS A 153 1.87 18.40 15.14
CA HIS A 153 1.55 17.62 16.32
C HIS A 153 0.60 16.48 15.97
N VAL A 154 1.05 15.26 16.18
CA VAL A 154 0.28 14.03 16.03
C VAL A 154 -0.01 13.48 17.41
N LYS A 155 -1.28 13.23 17.70
CA LYS A 155 -1.73 12.51 18.88
C LYS A 155 -2.47 11.24 18.45
N LEU A 156 -1.95 10.10 18.85
CA LEU A 156 -2.61 8.79 18.71
C LEU A 156 -3.16 8.40 20.07
N ASP A 157 -4.47 8.24 20.15
CA ASP A 157 -5.22 7.90 21.36
C ASP A 157 -5.63 6.44 21.28
N TYR A 158 -4.80 5.56 21.82
CA TYR A 158 -5.03 4.11 21.88
C TYR A 158 -6.13 3.77 22.88
N GLY A 159 -6.22 4.49 24.00
CA GLY A 159 -7.23 4.31 25.03
C GLY A 159 -8.65 4.46 24.48
N LYS A 160 -8.88 5.36 23.51
CA LYS A 160 -10.16 5.47 22.80
C LYS A 160 -10.62 4.16 22.16
N TYR A 161 -9.68 3.29 21.81
CA TYR A 161 -9.94 1.96 21.23
C TYR A 161 -9.84 0.83 22.25
N GLY A 162 -9.54 1.15 23.52
CA GLY A 162 -9.30 0.16 24.58
C GLY A 162 -8.04 -0.67 24.33
N ILE A 163 -7.01 -0.05 23.76
CA ILE A 163 -5.68 -0.64 23.59
C ILE A 163 -4.80 -0.07 24.67
N ASP A 164 -4.41 -0.91 25.65
CA ASP A 164 -3.59 -0.50 26.77
C ASP A 164 -2.11 -0.41 26.41
N LEU A 165 -1.47 0.67 26.81
CA LEU A 165 -0.01 0.78 26.88
C LEU A 165 0.45 0.46 28.29
N ARG A 166 1.56 -0.25 28.43
CA ARG A 166 2.06 -0.71 29.73
C ARG A 166 3.47 -0.18 29.98
N ASP A 167 3.85 -0.09 31.24
CA ASP A 167 5.22 0.27 31.62
C ASP A 167 5.74 -0.57 32.80
N ASP A 168 7.03 -0.46 33.07
CA ASP A 168 7.71 -1.04 34.23
C ASP A 168 8.67 -0.03 34.88
N ASP A 169 8.35 1.26 34.82
CA ASP A 169 9.17 2.40 35.25
C ASP A 169 10.48 2.62 34.45
N THR A 170 10.88 1.66 33.64
CA THR A 170 12.12 1.73 32.85
C THR A 170 11.89 1.71 31.35
N ASN A 171 10.76 1.17 30.93
CA ASN A 171 10.40 1.04 29.52
C ASN A 171 8.89 1.10 29.33
N VAL A 172 8.47 1.41 28.10
CA VAL A 172 7.07 1.39 27.67
C VAL A 172 6.84 0.19 26.76
N TYR A 173 5.75 -0.53 27.00
CA TYR A 173 5.36 -1.73 26.27
C TYR A 173 4.07 -1.48 25.49
N PHE A 174 4.12 -1.81 24.22
CA PHE A 174 2.98 -1.77 23.31
C PHE A 174 2.55 -3.18 22.96
N PRO A 175 1.26 -3.43 22.66
CA PRO A 175 0.91 -4.63 21.94
C PRO A 175 1.71 -4.71 20.64
N PHE A 176 2.24 -5.88 20.31
CA PHE A 176 3.17 -6.05 19.20
C PHE A 176 2.60 -5.56 17.85
N ALA A 177 1.34 -5.95 17.54
CA ALA A 177 0.69 -5.50 16.32
C ALA A 177 0.50 -3.98 16.29
N THR A 178 0.17 -3.36 17.43
CA THR A 178 -0.05 -1.90 17.52
C THR A 178 1.23 -1.12 17.24
N ILE A 179 2.36 -1.55 17.81
CA ILE A 179 3.64 -0.86 17.53
C ILE A 179 4.15 -1.17 16.13
N ALA A 180 3.90 -2.37 15.61
CA ALA A 180 4.20 -2.70 14.22
C ALA A 180 3.46 -1.74 13.27
N ASP A 181 2.16 -1.51 13.48
CA ASP A 181 1.36 -0.55 12.71
C ASP A 181 1.91 0.88 12.80
N LEU A 182 2.44 1.27 13.98
CA LEU A 182 3.02 2.60 14.18
C LEU A 182 4.26 2.82 13.31
N TYR A 183 5.09 1.78 13.12
CA TYR A 183 6.35 1.85 12.40
C TYR A 183 6.25 1.42 10.94
N VAL A 184 5.20 0.72 10.55
CA VAL A 184 5.03 0.22 9.18
C VAL A 184 5.05 1.37 8.18
N ASP A 185 5.91 1.24 7.19
CA ASP A 185 6.02 2.15 6.06
C ASP A 185 6.29 1.37 4.78
N GLY A 186 5.73 1.86 3.67
CA GLY A 186 5.92 1.30 2.35
C GLY A 186 7.38 1.20 1.87
N TYR A 187 8.33 1.76 2.61
CA TYR A 187 9.75 1.76 2.26
C TYR A 187 10.65 1.05 3.28
N LEU A 188 10.11 0.63 4.43
CA LEU A 188 10.91 0.12 5.53
C LEU A 188 10.51 -1.30 5.90
N HIS A 189 11.05 -1.78 7.01
CA HIS A 189 10.81 -3.13 7.47
C HIS A 189 9.44 -3.25 8.13
N GLU A 190 8.78 -4.35 7.87
CA GLU A 190 7.62 -4.82 8.61
C GLU A 190 8.07 -5.85 9.64
N ALA A 191 7.38 -5.91 10.77
CA ALA A 191 7.63 -6.89 11.81
C ALA A 191 6.32 -7.52 12.25
N ASP A 192 6.24 -8.84 12.20
CA ASP A 192 5.03 -9.58 12.47
C ASP A 192 5.29 -10.72 13.45
N PHE A 193 4.30 -11.02 14.31
CA PHE A 193 4.35 -12.12 15.25
C PHE A 193 3.22 -13.11 14.98
N ASN A 194 3.55 -14.36 14.70
CA ASN A 194 2.56 -15.42 14.40
C ASN A 194 2.17 -16.31 15.60
N GLY A 195 2.58 -15.93 16.82
CA GLY A 195 2.38 -16.70 18.04
C GLY A 195 3.59 -17.58 18.43
N GLU A 196 4.53 -17.82 17.52
CA GLU A 196 5.71 -18.66 17.71
C GLU A 196 7.03 -17.94 17.47
N LEU A 197 7.10 -17.13 16.41
CA LEU A 197 8.30 -16.38 16.03
C LEU A 197 7.91 -15.00 15.46
N VAL A 198 8.87 -14.09 15.45
CA VAL A 198 8.76 -12.79 14.79
C VAL A 198 9.48 -12.85 13.45
N MET A 199 8.83 -12.36 12.41
CA MET A 199 9.45 -12.13 11.11
C MET A 199 9.67 -10.63 10.90
N VAL A 200 10.88 -10.24 10.49
CA VAL A 200 11.21 -8.87 10.07
C VAL A 200 11.58 -8.90 8.60
N ALA A 201 10.86 -8.17 7.79
CA ALA A 201 11.04 -8.17 6.35
C ALA A 201 11.00 -6.76 5.76
N PRO A 202 11.69 -6.50 4.64
CA PRO A 202 11.46 -5.30 3.85
C PRO A 202 10.02 -5.28 3.35
N ASN A 203 9.36 -4.13 3.40
CA ASN A 203 8.00 -4.00 2.93
C ASN A 203 7.89 -4.35 1.43
N GLY A 204 6.76 -4.97 1.06
CA GLY A 204 6.52 -5.45 -0.30
C GLY A 204 7.21 -6.78 -0.63
N ALA A 205 8.15 -7.23 0.18
CA ALA A 205 8.82 -8.52 0.01
C ALA A 205 7.91 -9.72 0.32
N TYR A 206 6.90 -9.54 1.13
CA TYR A 206 6.04 -10.59 1.66
C TYR A 206 5.30 -11.42 0.60
N SER A 207 4.90 -10.82 -0.51
CA SER A 207 4.14 -11.55 -1.53
C SER A 207 4.99 -12.49 -2.39
N LEU A 208 6.32 -12.45 -2.25
CA LEU A 208 7.27 -13.09 -3.16
C LEU A 208 8.24 -14.05 -2.48
N LEU A 209 8.23 -14.19 -1.14
CA LEU A 209 9.29 -14.85 -0.39
C LEU A 209 8.93 -16.23 0.14
N GLU A 210 9.89 -17.14 0.08
CA GLU A 210 9.76 -18.58 0.27
C GLU A 210 9.31 -19.04 1.69
N GLY A 211 9.55 -18.29 2.73
CA GLY A 211 9.17 -18.66 4.12
C GLY A 211 7.90 -17.99 4.64
N TYR A 212 7.41 -16.99 3.95
CA TYR A 212 6.27 -16.20 4.40
C TYR A 212 4.93 -16.95 4.41
N PRO A 213 4.67 -17.84 3.44
CA PRO A 213 3.46 -18.67 3.46
C PRO A 213 3.27 -19.48 4.75
N GLU A 214 4.33 -20.15 5.21
CA GLU A 214 4.28 -20.94 6.44
C GLU A 214 4.07 -20.06 7.67
N PHE A 215 4.69 -18.89 7.69
CA PHE A 215 4.54 -17.91 8.75
C PHE A 215 3.08 -17.48 8.92
N LEU A 216 2.41 -17.08 7.83
CA LEU A 216 1.02 -16.62 7.84
C LEU A 216 0.02 -17.71 8.18
N ILE A 217 0.26 -18.94 7.71
CA ILE A 217 -0.74 -20.00 7.83
C ILE A 217 -0.79 -20.59 9.23
N THR A 218 0.29 -20.50 9.98
CA THR A 218 0.40 -21.09 11.33
C THR A 218 -0.74 -20.68 12.27
N PRO A 219 -1.11 -19.39 12.43
CA PRO A 219 -2.25 -19.02 13.25
C PRO A 219 -3.60 -19.39 12.63
N ILE A 220 -3.71 -19.36 11.30
CA ILE A 220 -4.96 -19.62 10.56
C ILE A 220 -5.41 -21.07 10.71
N LEU A 221 -4.48 -22.01 10.72
CA LEU A 221 -4.79 -23.44 10.86
C LEU A 221 -5.35 -23.84 12.24
N LYS A 222 -5.33 -22.93 13.23
CA LYS A 222 -5.93 -23.19 14.56
C LYS A 222 -7.47 -23.22 14.55
N GLU A 223 -8.11 -22.80 13.48
CA GLU A 223 -9.56 -22.74 13.26
C GLU A 223 -10.35 -21.90 14.29
N THR A 224 -9.80 -21.61 15.46
CA THR A 224 -10.43 -20.81 16.50
C THR A 224 -9.47 -19.77 17.06
N ARG A 225 -10.03 -18.63 17.43
CA ARG A 225 -9.33 -17.49 18.06
C ARG A 225 -9.72 -17.41 19.52
N THR A 226 -8.80 -17.05 20.40
CA THR A 226 -9.12 -16.78 21.80
C THR A 226 -9.95 -15.52 21.95
N ALA A 227 -10.73 -15.41 23.01
CA ALA A 227 -11.63 -14.26 23.19
C ALA A 227 -10.87 -12.94 23.35
N ASP A 228 -9.77 -12.94 24.11
CA ASP A 228 -8.89 -11.79 24.30
C ASP A 228 -8.23 -11.34 22.98
N MET A 229 -7.67 -12.28 22.21
CA MET A 229 -7.11 -11.98 20.89
C MET A 229 -8.17 -11.47 19.92
N THR A 230 -9.38 -12.04 19.92
CA THR A 230 -10.48 -11.61 19.04
C THR A 230 -10.88 -10.17 19.33
N ASP A 231 -11.04 -9.82 20.60
CA ASP A 231 -11.39 -8.47 21.01
C ASP A 231 -10.26 -7.47 20.70
N PHE A 232 -9.02 -7.81 21.06
CA PHE A 232 -7.85 -6.98 20.77
C PHE A 232 -7.65 -6.78 19.26
N ALA A 233 -7.69 -7.83 18.45
CA ALA A 233 -7.49 -7.74 17.00
C ALA A 233 -8.52 -6.83 16.32
N TYR A 234 -9.79 -6.88 16.77
CA TYR A 234 -10.82 -5.97 16.28
C TYR A 234 -10.55 -4.51 16.66
N ARG A 235 -10.15 -4.26 17.92
CA ARG A 235 -9.81 -2.92 18.41
C ARG A 235 -8.60 -2.34 17.67
N ASN A 236 -7.56 -3.15 17.50
CA ASN A 236 -6.37 -2.74 16.73
C ASN A 236 -6.72 -2.44 15.27
N LEU A 237 -7.56 -3.26 14.63
CA LEU A 237 -8.05 -3.00 13.27
C LEU A 237 -8.84 -1.69 13.18
N CYS A 238 -9.69 -1.40 14.18
CA CYS A 238 -10.41 -0.12 14.28
C CYS A 238 -9.45 1.06 14.40
N PHE A 239 -8.41 0.94 15.22
CA PHE A 239 -7.38 1.96 15.36
C PHE A 239 -6.65 2.18 14.03
N THR A 240 -6.11 1.11 13.45
CA THR A 240 -5.27 1.15 12.24
C THR A 240 -6.03 1.75 11.05
N LEU A 241 -7.22 1.24 10.73
CA LEU A 241 -7.98 1.72 9.59
C LEU A 241 -8.64 3.10 9.81
N THR A 242 -8.79 3.55 11.07
CA THR A 242 -9.25 4.91 11.33
C THR A 242 -8.12 5.94 11.25
N ASN A 243 -6.90 5.59 11.68
CA ASN A 243 -5.81 6.57 11.79
C ASN A 243 -4.77 6.42 10.68
N LEU A 244 -4.51 5.21 10.21
CA LEU A 244 -3.39 4.88 9.32
C LEU A 244 -3.83 4.49 7.90
N PHE A 245 -5.11 4.63 7.57
CA PHE A 245 -5.62 4.45 6.21
C PHE A 245 -5.31 5.67 5.34
N GLY A 246 -5.06 5.45 4.05
CA GLY A 246 -4.60 6.49 3.12
C GLY A 246 -5.69 7.47 2.64
N TYR A 247 -6.94 7.15 2.85
CA TYR A 247 -8.08 7.99 2.45
C TYR A 247 -8.04 8.44 0.98
N PRO A 248 -8.10 7.51 0.02
CA PRO A 248 -8.11 7.84 -1.40
C PRO A 248 -9.31 8.70 -1.83
N GLY A 249 -10.40 8.74 -1.06
CA GLY A 249 -11.57 9.55 -1.34
C GLY A 249 -12.64 8.83 -2.18
N ARG A 250 -12.62 7.49 -2.24
CA ARG A 250 -13.49 6.73 -3.13
C ARG A 250 -14.12 5.46 -2.56
N THR A 251 -13.77 5.07 -1.34
CA THR A 251 -14.30 3.83 -0.76
C THR A 251 -15.71 4.00 -0.21
N LEU A 252 -16.44 2.88 -0.08
CA LEU A 252 -17.80 2.91 0.45
C LEU A 252 -17.85 3.35 1.91
N LEU A 253 -16.83 2.96 2.73
CA LEU A 253 -16.77 3.36 4.14
C LEU A 253 -16.32 4.82 4.33
N GLU A 254 -15.49 5.38 3.46
CA GLU A 254 -15.19 6.82 3.50
C GLU A 254 -16.46 7.65 3.35
N ASN A 255 -17.38 7.22 2.49
CA ASN A 255 -18.69 7.85 2.31
C ASN A 255 -19.61 7.75 3.55
N LYS A 256 -19.26 6.92 4.53
CA LYS A 256 -19.96 6.78 5.83
C LYS A 256 -19.23 7.47 6.99
N GLY A 257 -18.16 8.21 6.68
CA GLY A 257 -17.39 8.97 7.66
C GLY A 257 -16.37 8.13 8.41
N LEU A 258 -15.68 7.22 7.72
CA LEU A 258 -14.60 6.40 8.28
C LEU A 258 -13.58 7.24 9.05
N LYS A 259 -13.15 8.37 8.49
CA LYS A 259 -12.16 9.26 9.11
C LYS A 259 -12.67 9.95 10.37
N GLU A 260 -13.90 10.46 10.33
CA GLU A 260 -14.47 11.29 11.39
C GLU A 260 -15.05 10.46 12.53
N LYS A 261 -15.67 9.32 12.21
CA LYS A 261 -16.42 8.48 13.16
C LYS A 261 -15.68 7.23 13.60
N GLY A 262 -14.69 6.80 12.81
CA GLY A 262 -13.96 5.55 12.99
C GLY A 262 -14.63 4.35 12.32
N LEU A 263 -13.87 3.24 12.23
CA LEU A 263 -14.27 2.04 11.49
C LEU A 263 -15.56 1.41 12.05
N ASP A 264 -15.66 1.24 13.36
CA ASP A 264 -16.81 0.57 14.00
C ASP A 264 -18.12 1.30 13.67
N GLN A 265 -18.13 2.62 13.80
CA GLN A 265 -19.32 3.42 13.51
C GLN A 265 -19.62 3.50 12.00
N ALA A 266 -18.59 3.59 11.16
CA ALA A 266 -18.76 3.59 9.71
C ALA A 266 -19.38 2.27 9.20
N LEU A 267 -18.99 1.13 9.80
CA LEU A 267 -19.60 -0.18 9.53
C LEU A 267 -21.08 -0.20 9.95
N LEU A 268 -21.42 0.29 11.14
CA LEU A 268 -22.81 0.38 11.60
C LEU A 268 -23.65 1.31 10.70
N ASP A 269 -23.11 2.45 10.32
CA ASP A 269 -23.78 3.44 9.45
C ASP A 269 -23.95 2.95 7.99
N TYR A 270 -23.18 1.92 7.59
CA TYR A 270 -23.33 1.30 6.29
C TYR A 270 -24.58 0.40 6.19
N GLY A 271 -25.15 0.01 7.32
CA GLY A 271 -26.33 -0.86 7.36
C GLY A 271 -25.98 -2.35 7.40
N GLN A 272 -26.84 -3.20 6.83
CA GLN A 272 -26.73 -4.66 7.01
C GLN A 272 -25.39 -5.25 6.56
N ALA A 273 -24.84 -4.80 5.45
CA ALA A 273 -23.53 -5.28 4.98
C ALA A 273 -22.40 -4.92 5.96
N GLY A 274 -22.44 -3.71 6.52
CA GLY A 274 -21.45 -3.29 7.51
C GLY A 274 -21.62 -4.01 8.85
N VAL A 275 -22.85 -4.19 9.35
CA VAL A 275 -23.13 -4.97 10.56
C VAL A 275 -22.65 -6.42 10.40
N MET A 276 -22.97 -7.06 9.27
CA MET A 276 -22.49 -8.40 8.96
C MET A 276 -20.96 -8.48 8.98
N THR A 277 -20.28 -7.55 8.30
CA THR A 277 -18.82 -7.48 8.27
C THR A 277 -18.24 -7.34 9.67
N ARG A 278 -18.80 -6.43 10.48
CA ARG A 278 -18.41 -6.21 11.88
C ARG A 278 -18.54 -7.47 12.73
N ASP A 279 -19.66 -8.16 12.63
CA ASP A 279 -19.91 -9.37 13.42
C ASP A 279 -18.96 -10.51 13.01
N LEU A 280 -18.68 -10.67 11.73
CA LEU A 280 -17.70 -11.62 11.20
C LEU A 280 -16.28 -11.32 11.71
N LEU A 281 -15.85 -10.06 11.70
CA LEU A 281 -14.53 -9.64 12.21
C LEU A 281 -14.36 -9.91 13.71
N ARG A 282 -15.45 -9.92 14.47
CA ARG A 282 -15.51 -10.19 15.92
C ARG A 282 -15.82 -11.64 16.26
N SER A 283 -15.83 -12.53 15.29
CA SER A 283 -16.07 -13.97 15.54
C SER A 283 -14.81 -14.65 16.08
N THR A 284 -14.98 -15.58 16.99
CA THR A 284 -13.91 -16.49 17.43
C THR A 284 -13.67 -17.64 16.45
N ASP A 285 -14.56 -17.83 15.47
CA ASP A 285 -14.37 -18.77 14.37
C ASP A 285 -13.47 -18.13 13.31
N MET A 286 -12.38 -18.82 12.95
CA MET A 286 -11.39 -18.30 12.00
C MET A 286 -11.95 -18.14 10.59
N TYR A 287 -12.87 -19.00 10.17
CA TYR A 287 -13.50 -18.91 8.84
C TYR A 287 -14.42 -17.69 8.72
N ASP A 288 -15.19 -17.41 9.77
CA ASP A 288 -15.98 -16.18 9.85
C ASP A 288 -15.09 -14.94 9.82
N PHE A 289 -14.00 -14.94 10.61
CA PHE A 289 -13.05 -13.81 10.62
C PHE A 289 -12.43 -13.56 9.24
N ILE A 290 -11.95 -14.60 8.55
CA ILE A 290 -11.43 -14.47 7.18
C ILE A 290 -12.52 -13.94 6.22
N SER A 291 -13.76 -14.38 6.38
CA SER A 291 -14.88 -13.85 5.61
C SER A 291 -15.16 -12.38 5.92
N GLY A 292 -15.01 -11.99 7.20
CA GLY A 292 -15.13 -10.60 7.65
C GLY A 292 -14.06 -9.70 7.03
N THR A 293 -12.81 -10.15 6.95
CA THR A 293 -11.73 -9.39 6.30
C THR A 293 -11.98 -9.25 4.79
N ALA A 294 -12.50 -10.31 4.15
CA ALA A 294 -12.88 -10.26 2.74
C ALA A 294 -14.02 -9.24 2.48
N THR A 295 -15.08 -9.26 3.29
CA THR A 295 -16.18 -8.29 3.15
C THR A 295 -15.77 -6.87 3.51
N LEU A 296 -14.86 -6.69 4.48
CA LEU A 296 -14.26 -5.39 4.79
C LEU A 296 -13.49 -4.84 3.59
N SER A 297 -12.71 -5.68 2.90
CA SER A 297 -11.97 -5.25 1.71
C SER A 297 -12.90 -4.82 0.57
N PHE A 298 -14.14 -5.35 0.48
CA PHE A 298 -15.14 -4.87 -0.48
C PHE A 298 -15.67 -3.48 -0.11
N LEU A 299 -15.85 -3.20 1.19
CA LEU A 299 -16.29 -1.89 1.69
C LEU A 299 -15.19 -0.82 1.62
N LEU A 300 -13.92 -1.24 1.64
CA LEU A 300 -12.73 -0.39 1.50
C LEU A 300 -12.14 -0.46 0.09
N ASP A 301 -12.87 -1.01 -0.89
CA ASP A 301 -12.36 -1.13 -2.26
C ASP A 301 -12.05 0.24 -2.86
N ASP A 302 -10.77 0.49 -3.10
CA ASP A 302 -10.22 1.72 -3.67
C ASP A 302 -9.79 1.58 -5.13
N GLY A 303 -10.22 0.52 -5.77
CA GLY A 303 -9.93 0.22 -7.18
C GLY A 303 -8.82 -0.81 -7.37
N GLY A 304 -8.22 -1.34 -6.29
CA GLY A 304 -7.27 -2.45 -6.37
C GLY A 304 -6.11 -2.46 -5.38
N HIS A 305 -5.97 -1.46 -4.53
CA HIS A 305 -4.91 -1.43 -3.51
C HIS A 305 -5.34 -2.12 -2.21
N THR A 306 -6.58 -1.91 -1.76
CA THR A 306 -7.11 -2.51 -0.54
C THR A 306 -7.82 -3.83 -0.85
N TYR A 307 -7.26 -4.94 -0.38
CA TYR A 307 -7.85 -6.27 -0.52
C TYR A 307 -7.24 -7.28 0.44
N THR A 308 -7.95 -8.38 0.66
CA THR A 308 -7.49 -9.55 1.40
C THR A 308 -7.12 -10.66 0.43
N ASP A 309 -5.95 -11.26 0.60
CA ASP A 309 -5.48 -12.34 -0.27
C ASP A 309 -5.97 -13.72 0.20
N VAL A 310 -7.29 -13.89 0.21
CA VAL A 310 -7.94 -15.14 0.65
C VAL A 310 -7.56 -16.34 -0.21
N THR A 311 -7.31 -16.11 -1.49
CA THR A 311 -6.92 -17.18 -2.43
C THR A 311 -5.54 -17.74 -2.09
N LYS A 312 -4.60 -16.87 -1.70
CA LYS A 312 -3.28 -17.33 -1.25
C LYS A 312 -3.36 -18.17 0.03
N VAL A 313 -4.21 -17.81 0.99
CA VAL A 313 -4.46 -18.64 2.17
C VAL A 313 -4.88 -20.05 1.78
N SER A 314 -5.75 -20.17 0.80
CA SER A 314 -6.19 -21.47 0.26
C SER A 314 -5.03 -22.24 -0.36
N ASP A 315 -4.25 -21.59 -1.22
CA ASP A 315 -3.14 -22.22 -1.93
C ASP A 315 -2.00 -22.65 -0.99
N LEU A 316 -1.75 -21.84 0.04
CA LEU A 316 -0.66 -22.03 1.00
C LEU A 316 -0.96 -23.07 2.08
N SER A 317 -2.25 -23.31 2.40
CA SER A 317 -2.61 -24.25 3.46
C SER A 317 -2.16 -25.68 3.16
N GLY A 318 -2.00 -26.04 1.88
CA GLY A 318 -1.70 -27.43 1.49
C GLY A 318 -2.75 -28.44 2.01
N ASN A 319 -3.86 -27.95 2.59
CA ASN A 319 -4.92 -28.73 3.20
C ASN A 319 -6.22 -28.61 2.38
N PRO A 320 -6.54 -29.62 1.54
CA PRO A 320 -7.72 -29.57 0.68
C PRO A 320 -9.06 -29.47 1.43
N GLU A 321 -9.13 -30.04 2.64
CA GLU A 321 -10.35 -30.01 3.46
C GLU A 321 -10.58 -28.60 3.99
N PHE A 322 -9.53 -27.95 4.53
CA PHE A 322 -9.56 -26.54 4.93
C PHE A 322 -9.96 -25.64 3.77
N CYS A 323 -9.32 -25.79 2.60
CA CYS A 323 -9.61 -25.02 1.39
C CYS A 323 -11.07 -25.15 0.95
N SER A 324 -11.58 -26.38 0.91
CA SER A 324 -12.96 -26.65 0.51
C SER A 324 -13.97 -26.03 1.49
N LYS A 325 -13.70 -26.16 2.80
CA LYS A 325 -14.54 -25.57 3.84
C LYS A 325 -14.53 -24.04 3.78
N LEU A 326 -13.34 -23.43 3.68
CA LEU A 326 -13.19 -21.98 3.55
C LEU A 326 -13.89 -21.46 2.30
N GLY A 327 -13.67 -22.10 1.14
CA GLY A 327 -14.32 -21.70 -0.11
C GLY A 327 -15.82 -21.70 -0.04
N GLY A 328 -16.44 -22.74 0.51
CA GLY A 328 -17.89 -22.83 0.67
C GLY A 328 -18.46 -21.77 1.61
N ILE A 329 -17.76 -21.45 2.70
CA ILE A 329 -18.17 -20.39 3.65
C ILE A 329 -18.04 -19.02 2.96
N LEU A 330 -16.93 -18.76 2.30
CA LEU A 330 -16.70 -17.49 1.59
C LEU A 330 -17.74 -17.24 0.50
N GLU A 331 -18.08 -18.25 -0.31
CA GLU A 331 -19.13 -18.12 -1.32
C GLU A 331 -20.48 -17.76 -0.69
N THR A 332 -20.84 -18.43 0.42
CA THR A 332 -22.09 -18.18 1.14
C THR A 332 -22.11 -16.76 1.71
N LYS A 333 -21.05 -16.36 2.42
CA LYS A 333 -20.97 -15.03 3.04
C LYS A 333 -20.89 -13.93 1.99
N LYS A 334 -20.20 -14.17 0.88
CA LYS A 334 -20.17 -13.22 -0.24
C LYS A 334 -21.54 -13.04 -0.89
N ALA A 335 -22.30 -14.12 -1.10
CA ALA A 335 -23.66 -14.01 -1.66
C ALA A 335 -24.59 -13.25 -0.72
N GLU A 336 -24.48 -13.45 0.59
CA GLU A 336 -25.21 -12.70 1.60
C GLU A 336 -24.81 -11.22 1.59
N PHE A 337 -23.52 -10.91 1.59
CA PHE A 337 -22.98 -9.55 1.48
C PHE A 337 -23.47 -8.84 0.20
N ASP A 338 -23.39 -9.49 -0.95
CA ASP A 338 -23.86 -8.93 -2.24
C ASP A 338 -25.36 -8.56 -2.19
N SER A 339 -26.17 -9.29 -1.41
CA SER A 339 -27.59 -8.97 -1.23
C SER A 339 -27.83 -7.71 -0.38
N TYR A 340 -26.90 -7.38 0.50
CA TYR A 340 -26.96 -6.21 1.39
C TYR A 340 -26.20 -4.99 0.85
N CYS A 341 -25.31 -5.17 -0.14
CA CYS A 341 -24.46 -4.13 -0.68
C CYS A 341 -24.56 -4.02 -2.21
N PRO A 342 -25.70 -3.56 -2.76
CA PRO A 342 -25.86 -3.42 -4.21
C PRO A 342 -24.88 -2.42 -4.82
N GLU A 343 -24.41 -1.43 -4.06
CA GLU A 343 -23.41 -0.46 -4.51
C GLU A 343 -22.07 -1.13 -4.89
N TYR A 344 -21.71 -2.22 -4.22
CA TYR A 344 -20.49 -2.97 -4.56
C TYR A 344 -20.56 -3.61 -5.96
N GLN A 345 -21.77 -3.89 -6.47
CA GLN A 345 -21.93 -4.36 -7.85
C GLN A 345 -21.41 -3.35 -8.87
N ALA A 346 -21.64 -2.05 -8.65
CA ALA A 346 -21.11 -1.01 -9.54
C ALA A 346 -19.57 -0.98 -9.57
N TYR A 347 -18.91 -1.27 -8.44
CA TYR A 347 -17.45 -1.42 -8.40
C TYR A 347 -16.98 -2.63 -9.22
N LYS A 348 -17.66 -3.78 -9.07
CA LYS A 348 -17.35 -4.99 -9.86
C LYS A 348 -17.54 -4.74 -11.36
N ASP A 349 -18.62 -4.08 -11.76
CA ASP A 349 -18.90 -3.75 -13.15
C ASP A 349 -17.86 -2.80 -13.73
N THR A 350 -17.42 -1.81 -12.95
CA THR A 350 -16.34 -0.88 -13.36
C THR A 350 -15.01 -1.62 -13.56
N ARG A 351 -14.63 -2.51 -12.64
CA ARG A 351 -13.42 -3.33 -12.79
C ARG A 351 -13.50 -4.24 -14.00
N LYS A 352 -14.63 -4.88 -14.21
CA LYS A 352 -14.87 -5.73 -15.39
C LYS A 352 -14.72 -4.94 -16.69
N ALA A 353 -15.36 -3.77 -16.79
CA ALA A 353 -15.24 -2.91 -17.96
C ALA A 353 -13.79 -2.48 -18.23
N ARG A 354 -13.01 -2.15 -17.19
CA ARG A 354 -11.58 -1.83 -17.33
C ARG A 354 -10.78 -3.03 -17.85
N SER A 355 -11.03 -4.24 -17.32
CA SER A 355 -10.35 -5.46 -17.76
C SER A 355 -10.72 -5.82 -19.22
N GLU A 356 -11.97 -5.68 -19.60
CA GLU A 356 -12.43 -5.89 -20.97
C GLU A 356 -11.80 -4.89 -21.94
N MET A 357 -11.70 -3.62 -21.56
CA MET A 357 -11.01 -2.59 -22.34
C MET A 357 -9.53 -2.92 -22.51
N ALA A 358 -8.83 -3.30 -21.43
CA ALA A 358 -7.43 -3.69 -21.50
C ALA A 358 -7.22 -4.90 -22.42
N SER A 359 -8.10 -5.90 -22.35
CA SER A 359 -8.06 -7.07 -23.25
C SER A 359 -8.24 -6.65 -24.71
N ALA A 360 -9.22 -5.81 -25.00
CA ALA A 360 -9.47 -5.30 -26.35
C ALA A 360 -8.29 -4.47 -26.91
N LEU A 361 -7.67 -3.63 -26.05
CA LEU A 361 -6.46 -2.88 -26.41
C LEU A 361 -5.29 -3.82 -26.72
N ASN A 362 -5.08 -4.86 -25.92
CA ASN A 362 -4.02 -5.83 -26.17
C ASN A 362 -4.24 -6.62 -27.47
N GLU A 363 -5.47 -7.03 -27.76
CA GLU A 363 -5.82 -7.70 -29.02
C GLU A 363 -5.57 -6.76 -30.22
N LYS A 364 -6.01 -5.52 -30.15
CA LYS A 364 -5.79 -4.53 -31.20
C LYS A 364 -4.32 -4.21 -31.41
N ARG A 365 -3.56 -4.12 -30.33
CA ARG A 365 -2.10 -3.93 -30.35
C ARG A 365 -1.40 -5.08 -31.06
N LYS A 366 -1.78 -6.31 -30.70
CA LYS A 366 -1.26 -7.53 -31.35
C LYS A 366 -1.60 -7.58 -32.84
N GLU A 367 -2.83 -7.22 -33.23
CA GLU A 367 -3.26 -7.13 -34.62
C GLU A 367 -2.40 -6.12 -35.41
N LYS A 368 -2.17 -4.93 -34.83
CA LYS A 368 -1.49 -3.82 -35.50
C LYS A 368 0.04 -3.97 -35.50
N PHE A 369 0.63 -4.37 -34.38
CA PHE A 369 2.09 -4.34 -34.15
C PHE A 369 2.76 -5.71 -34.19
N GLY A 370 1.97 -6.79 -34.06
CA GLY A 370 2.46 -8.15 -33.89
C GLY A 370 2.52 -8.59 -32.43
N ASP A 371 2.88 -9.85 -32.24
CA ASP A 371 2.93 -10.50 -30.92
C ASP A 371 4.21 -10.10 -30.19
N SER A 372 4.09 -9.77 -28.89
CA SER A 372 5.23 -9.48 -27.99
C SER A 372 6.18 -8.38 -28.44
N VAL A 373 5.69 -7.39 -29.18
CA VAL A 373 6.48 -6.26 -29.65
C VAL A 373 6.42 -5.14 -28.62
N TYR A 374 7.60 -4.70 -28.15
CA TYR A 374 7.71 -3.53 -27.26
C TYR A 374 7.98 -2.22 -28.02
N TYR A 375 8.47 -2.27 -29.26
CA TYR A 375 8.74 -1.12 -30.12
C TYR A 375 8.12 -1.30 -31.49
N TYR A 376 7.37 -0.32 -31.95
CA TYR A 376 6.75 -0.30 -33.27
C TYR A 376 6.85 1.12 -33.87
N LYS A 377 7.10 1.20 -35.17
CA LYS A 377 7.18 2.47 -35.90
C LYS A 377 6.28 2.43 -37.15
N GLU A 378 5.52 3.51 -37.36
CA GLU A 378 4.80 3.76 -38.61
C GLU A 378 4.90 5.26 -38.95
N GLY A 379 5.45 5.57 -40.13
CA GLY A 379 5.72 6.95 -40.54
C GLY A 379 6.70 7.65 -39.61
N GLU A 380 6.32 8.80 -39.09
CA GLU A 380 7.13 9.61 -38.18
C GLU A 380 6.84 9.38 -36.69
N THR A 381 6.03 8.37 -36.36
CA THR A 381 5.66 8.06 -34.97
C THR A 381 6.10 6.67 -34.56
N ALA A 382 6.82 6.57 -33.44
CA ALA A 382 7.22 5.35 -32.80
C ALA A 382 6.41 5.14 -31.51
N TYR A 383 6.13 3.87 -31.18
CA TYR A 383 5.49 3.43 -29.96
C TYR A 383 6.46 2.59 -29.14
N CYS A 384 6.52 2.85 -27.84
CA CYS A 384 7.11 1.96 -26.85
C CYS A 384 6.01 1.46 -25.91
N ILE A 385 5.93 0.16 -25.69
CA ILE A 385 4.82 -0.50 -25.00
C ILE A 385 5.28 -1.02 -23.64
N PHE A 386 4.61 -0.55 -22.58
CA PHE A 386 4.81 -0.99 -21.20
C PHE A 386 3.51 -1.54 -20.62
N ASN A 387 3.52 -2.81 -20.20
CA ASN A 387 2.35 -3.42 -19.56
C ASN A 387 2.40 -3.39 -18.03
N SER A 388 3.55 -3.05 -17.46
CA SER A 388 3.83 -2.92 -16.03
C SER A 388 5.02 -1.97 -15.84
N PHE A 389 5.37 -1.66 -14.58
CA PHE A 389 6.65 -1.02 -14.24
C PHE A 389 7.50 -1.98 -13.44
N LEU A 390 8.17 -2.89 -14.14
CA LEU A 390 9.00 -3.97 -13.59
C LEU A 390 10.38 -3.99 -14.24
N CYS A 391 11.37 -4.45 -13.48
CA CYS A 391 12.73 -4.73 -13.99
C CYS A 391 13.33 -5.92 -13.24
N ASP A 392 14.50 -6.39 -13.68
CA ASP A 392 15.29 -7.36 -12.92
C ASP A 392 16.06 -6.69 -11.79
N ASP A 393 15.38 -6.43 -10.68
CA ASP A 393 15.97 -5.79 -9.51
C ASP A 393 17.23 -6.52 -9.02
N SER A 394 17.20 -7.84 -8.94
CA SER A 394 18.35 -8.64 -8.51
C SER A 394 19.58 -8.47 -9.43
N GLY A 395 19.35 -8.46 -10.75
CA GLY A 395 20.41 -8.25 -11.74
C GLY A 395 21.00 -6.85 -11.63
N TRP A 396 20.14 -5.83 -11.48
CA TRP A 396 20.60 -4.44 -11.30
C TRP A 396 21.40 -4.27 -10.01
N ARG A 397 20.93 -4.80 -8.86
CA ARG A 397 21.67 -4.73 -7.60
C ARG A 397 23.05 -5.37 -7.68
N LYS A 398 23.17 -6.54 -8.32
CA LYS A 398 24.47 -7.19 -8.56
C LYS A 398 25.38 -6.36 -9.44
N TYR A 399 24.85 -5.75 -10.50
CA TYR A 399 25.61 -4.88 -11.39
C TYR A 399 26.18 -3.66 -10.65
N TYR A 400 25.36 -2.94 -9.89
CA TYR A 400 25.80 -1.76 -9.12
C TYR A 400 26.79 -2.12 -7.97
N LYS A 401 26.77 -3.36 -7.50
CA LYS A 401 27.77 -3.90 -6.56
C LYS A 401 29.04 -4.37 -7.26
N GLY A 402 29.10 -4.39 -8.59
CA GLY A 402 30.22 -4.91 -9.37
C GLY A 402 30.34 -6.44 -9.37
N GLU A 403 29.26 -7.14 -9.01
CA GLU A 403 29.20 -8.60 -8.90
C GLU A 403 28.80 -9.28 -10.22
N SER A 404 28.21 -8.54 -11.15
CA SER A 404 27.78 -9.03 -12.46
C SER A 404 27.98 -7.97 -13.55
N PRO A 405 28.01 -8.37 -14.84
CA PRO A 405 27.92 -7.41 -15.94
C PRO A 405 26.55 -6.71 -15.94
N LYS A 406 26.44 -5.58 -16.69
CA LYS A 406 25.18 -4.88 -16.91
C LYS A 406 24.12 -5.82 -17.47
N PRO A 407 22.88 -5.82 -16.96
CA PRO A 407 21.76 -6.55 -17.53
C PRO A 407 21.54 -6.20 -19.01
N THR A 408 21.04 -7.16 -19.79
CA THR A 408 20.75 -6.98 -21.22
C THR A 408 19.35 -7.48 -21.56
N LEU A 409 18.72 -6.93 -22.61
CA LEU A 409 17.40 -7.39 -23.09
C LEU A 409 17.41 -8.87 -23.54
N LYS A 410 18.57 -9.42 -23.85
CA LYS A 410 18.70 -10.84 -24.19
C LYS A 410 18.48 -11.72 -22.95
N ASP A 411 19.00 -11.28 -21.81
CA ASP A 411 18.91 -12.03 -20.55
C ASP A 411 17.59 -11.71 -19.81
N TYR A 412 17.10 -10.46 -19.94
CA TYR A 412 15.91 -9.92 -19.29
C TYR A 412 15.01 -9.21 -20.31
N PRO A 413 14.25 -9.96 -21.12
CA PRO A 413 13.47 -9.38 -22.24
C PRO A 413 12.26 -8.53 -21.81
N HIS A 414 11.93 -8.53 -20.52
CA HIS A 414 10.82 -7.79 -19.92
C HIS A 414 11.28 -6.72 -18.91
N ASP A 415 12.57 -6.33 -18.95
CA ASP A 415 13.10 -5.25 -18.11
C ASP A 415 12.74 -3.89 -18.73
N ASP A 416 11.84 -3.16 -18.07
CA ASP A 416 11.27 -1.91 -18.58
C ASP A 416 12.30 -0.78 -18.67
N LEU A 417 13.38 -0.81 -17.86
CA LEU A 417 14.49 0.16 -17.97
C LEU A 417 15.23 -0.02 -19.29
N LEU A 418 15.57 -1.26 -19.63
CA LEU A 418 16.26 -1.62 -20.86
C LEU A 418 15.37 -1.44 -22.08
N ILE A 419 14.08 -1.80 -21.99
CA ILE A 419 13.09 -1.60 -23.05
C ILE A 419 12.96 -0.13 -23.40
N LEU A 420 12.86 0.77 -22.42
CA LEU A 420 12.70 2.20 -22.67
C LEU A 420 13.93 2.79 -23.35
N LEU A 421 15.13 2.50 -22.83
CA LEU A 421 16.37 3.04 -23.44
C LEU A 421 16.55 2.54 -24.86
N ASP A 422 16.38 1.24 -25.11
CA ASP A 422 16.50 0.68 -26.46
C ASP A 422 15.47 1.28 -27.42
N ALA A 423 14.23 1.48 -26.96
CA ALA A 423 13.18 2.10 -27.77
C ALA A 423 13.48 3.58 -28.09
N LEU A 424 13.96 4.34 -27.11
CA LEU A 424 14.36 5.74 -27.31
C LEU A 424 15.56 5.87 -28.24
N GLU A 425 16.59 5.03 -28.08
CA GLU A 425 17.75 4.99 -28.96
C GLU A 425 17.37 4.63 -30.41
N LYS A 426 16.47 3.66 -30.59
CA LYS A 426 15.95 3.29 -31.91
C LYS A 426 15.20 4.45 -32.56
N ALA A 427 14.35 5.15 -31.79
CA ALA A 427 13.58 6.28 -32.28
C ALA A 427 14.49 7.47 -32.64
N GLU A 428 15.46 7.82 -31.78
CA GLU A 428 16.41 8.93 -32.02
C GLU A 428 17.33 8.68 -33.20
N ASN A 429 17.76 7.45 -33.41
CA ASN A 429 18.62 7.07 -34.53
C ASN A 429 17.89 6.93 -35.89
N ASP A 430 16.56 6.97 -35.90
CA ASP A 430 15.76 6.96 -37.15
C ASP A 430 15.36 8.38 -37.56
N PRO A 431 15.94 8.94 -38.65
CA PRO A 431 15.70 10.33 -39.05
C PRO A 431 14.24 10.60 -39.46
N GLU A 432 13.44 9.57 -39.71
CA GLU A 432 12.02 9.73 -40.05
C GLU A 432 11.18 9.90 -38.78
N VAL A 433 11.60 9.37 -37.63
CA VAL A 433 10.85 9.48 -36.39
C VAL A 433 10.96 10.90 -35.82
N LYS A 434 9.82 11.46 -35.45
CA LYS A 434 9.69 12.77 -34.79
C LYS A 434 8.90 12.68 -33.51
N ASN A 435 8.02 11.69 -33.41
CA ASN A 435 7.11 11.52 -32.27
C ASN A 435 7.34 10.16 -31.61
N PHE A 436 7.34 10.17 -30.29
CA PHE A 436 7.48 8.97 -29.46
C PHE A 436 6.30 8.84 -28.50
N VAL A 437 5.56 7.77 -28.62
CA VAL A 437 4.41 7.45 -27.78
C VAL A 437 4.79 6.37 -26.78
N LEU A 438 4.76 6.69 -25.50
CA LEU A 438 4.86 5.68 -24.44
C LEU A 438 3.45 5.13 -24.18
N ASP A 439 3.22 3.87 -24.53
CA ASP A 439 1.91 3.22 -24.38
C ASP A 439 1.85 2.43 -23.06
N ILE A 440 1.12 3.00 -22.10
CA ILE A 440 0.81 2.38 -20.81
C ILE A 440 -0.70 2.12 -20.64
N ALA A 441 -1.45 2.06 -21.73
CA ALA A 441 -2.90 1.92 -21.69
C ALA A 441 -3.38 0.60 -21.04
N THR A 442 -2.51 -0.38 -20.92
CA THR A 442 -2.78 -1.65 -20.22
C THR A 442 -1.85 -1.88 -19.03
N ASN A 443 -1.30 -0.81 -18.46
CA ASN A 443 -0.35 -0.87 -17.35
C ASN A 443 -1.07 -0.65 -16.01
N GLY A 444 -1.09 -1.66 -15.15
CA GLY A 444 -1.71 -1.61 -13.82
C GLY A 444 -0.82 -1.01 -12.73
N GLY A 445 0.39 -0.54 -13.07
CA GLY A 445 1.34 0.03 -12.10
C GLY A 445 2.61 -0.78 -11.92
N GLY A 446 3.26 -0.62 -10.77
CA GLY A 446 4.53 -1.24 -10.39
C GLY A 446 5.40 -0.29 -9.58
N SER A 447 6.71 -0.23 -9.89
CA SER A 447 7.69 0.57 -9.13
C SER A 447 7.62 2.07 -9.45
N THR A 448 7.62 2.90 -8.41
CA THR A 448 7.78 4.36 -8.50
C THR A 448 9.17 4.76 -9.02
N ASP A 449 10.18 3.93 -8.82
CA ASP A 449 11.53 4.21 -9.29
C ASP A 449 11.62 4.20 -10.81
N ILE A 450 10.84 3.32 -11.45
CA ILE A 450 10.70 3.30 -12.91
C ILE A 450 9.95 4.55 -13.41
N VAL A 451 8.94 5.02 -12.66
CA VAL A 451 8.28 6.32 -12.97
C VAL A 451 9.30 7.45 -12.93
N LEU A 452 10.15 7.51 -11.90
CA LEU A 452 11.23 8.51 -11.78
C LEU A 452 12.25 8.39 -12.92
N PHE A 453 12.61 7.17 -13.31
CA PHE A 453 13.48 6.93 -14.45
C PHE A 453 12.87 7.48 -15.75
N ILE A 454 11.60 7.17 -16.04
CA ILE A 454 10.87 7.68 -17.21
C ILE A 454 10.81 9.20 -17.19
N THR A 455 10.39 9.82 -16.10
CA THR A 455 10.28 11.29 -16.02
C THR A 455 11.65 11.97 -16.14
N SER A 456 12.71 11.33 -15.67
CA SER A 456 14.07 11.83 -15.82
C SER A 456 14.54 11.84 -17.27
N LEU A 457 14.21 10.81 -18.05
CA LEU A 457 14.56 10.71 -19.45
C LEU A 457 13.73 11.66 -20.33
N LEU A 458 12.40 11.68 -20.12
CA LEU A 458 11.50 12.42 -21.00
C LEU A 458 11.42 13.93 -20.65
N CYS A 459 11.58 14.30 -19.39
CA CYS A 459 11.33 15.67 -18.90
C CYS A 459 12.52 16.29 -18.17
N ASN A 460 13.60 15.56 -17.95
CA ASN A 460 14.69 15.97 -17.06
C ASN A 460 14.21 16.32 -15.65
N LYS A 461 13.23 15.55 -15.12
CA LYS A 461 12.61 15.70 -13.81
C LYS A 461 12.66 14.38 -13.07
N SER A 462 12.96 14.44 -11.79
CA SER A 462 13.05 13.27 -10.91
C SER A 462 12.46 13.57 -9.53
N ASP A 463 11.32 14.23 -9.53
CA ASP A 463 10.58 14.57 -8.31
C ASP A 463 9.36 13.65 -8.18
N ILE A 464 9.00 13.33 -6.93
CA ILE A 464 7.73 12.73 -6.60
C ILE A 464 7.08 13.51 -5.46
N CYS A 465 5.77 13.73 -5.56
CA CYS A 465 4.99 14.47 -4.57
C CYS A 465 3.96 13.54 -3.92
N TYR A 466 3.81 13.65 -2.61
CA TYR A 466 2.82 12.87 -1.85
C TYR A 466 2.41 13.61 -0.57
N GLU A 467 1.30 13.17 0.00
CA GLU A 467 0.77 13.66 1.27
C GLU A 467 0.78 12.52 2.30
N ASN A 468 1.17 12.85 3.53
CA ASN A 468 0.87 12.00 4.67
C ASN A 468 -0.51 12.40 5.20
N THR A 469 -1.52 11.53 5.08
CA THR A 469 -2.92 11.87 5.41
C THR A 469 -3.20 11.91 6.91
N LEU A 470 -2.30 11.36 7.75
CA LEU A 470 -2.35 11.47 9.20
C LEU A 470 -1.89 12.85 9.65
N THR A 471 -0.78 13.34 9.12
CA THR A 471 -0.19 14.63 9.50
C THR A 471 -0.72 15.79 8.65
N GLY A 472 -1.25 15.51 7.45
CA GLY A 472 -1.60 16.54 6.46
C GLY A 472 -0.38 17.22 5.84
N GLN A 473 0.81 16.66 6.00
CA GLN A 473 2.03 17.19 5.41
C GLN A 473 2.12 16.83 3.93
N SER A 474 2.42 17.84 3.11
CA SER A 474 2.82 17.63 1.70
C SER A 474 4.33 17.45 1.62
N ILE A 475 4.77 16.41 0.94
CA ILE A 475 6.16 16.04 0.82
C ILE A 475 6.53 15.99 -0.66
N LYS A 476 7.66 16.63 -0.99
CA LYS A 476 8.30 16.53 -2.30
C LYS A 476 9.69 15.93 -2.14
N SER A 477 9.90 14.77 -2.71
CA SER A 477 11.20 14.11 -2.76
C SER A 477 11.81 14.22 -4.15
N THR A 478 13.10 14.60 -4.21
CA THR A 478 13.88 14.74 -5.44
C THR A 478 15.03 13.75 -5.43
N PHE A 479 15.30 13.14 -6.58
CA PHE A 479 16.30 12.09 -6.71
C PHE A 479 17.34 12.43 -7.79
N GLU A 480 18.51 11.82 -7.70
CA GLU A 480 19.44 11.65 -8.81
C GLU A 480 19.14 10.31 -9.49
N VAL A 481 19.24 10.27 -10.80
CA VAL A 481 18.91 9.08 -11.60
C VAL A 481 20.07 8.78 -12.55
N ASP A 482 20.58 7.57 -12.52
CA ASP A 482 21.53 7.05 -13.51
C ASP A 482 20.79 6.78 -14.82
N ARG A 483 20.78 7.79 -15.71
CA ARG A 483 19.99 7.78 -16.95
C ARG A 483 20.55 6.88 -18.03
N ASN A 484 21.88 6.72 -18.06
CA ASN A 484 22.57 5.89 -19.04
C ASN A 484 22.78 4.45 -18.54
N LEU A 485 22.38 4.19 -17.28
CA LEU A 485 22.52 2.91 -16.62
C LEU A 485 23.98 2.36 -16.67
N ASP A 486 24.97 3.24 -16.49
CA ASP A 486 26.39 2.83 -16.49
C ASP A 486 26.92 2.49 -15.10
N GLY A 487 26.05 2.53 -14.08
CA GLY A 487 26.37 2.26 -12.68
C GLY A 487 26.97 3.45 -11.95
N LYS A 488 26.87 4.66 -12.52
CA LYS A 488 27.40 5.89 -11.95
C LYS A 488 26.35 6.99 -11.98
N PHE A 489 26.51 7.93 -11.07
CA PHE A 489 25.73 9.16 -11.02
C PHE A 489 26.68 10.32 -11.30
N ASP A 490 26.79 10.71 -12.55
CA ASP A 490 27.75 11.73 -12.98
C ASP A 490 27.19 12.67 -14.07
N GLU A 491 28.04 13.52 -14.63
CA GLU A 491 27.63 14.51 -15.63
C GLU A 491 27.09 13.89 -16.92
N LYS A 492 27.42 12.62 -17.22
CA LYS A 492 26.93 11.90 -18.40
C LYS A 492 25.43 11.64 -18.35
N ASP A 493 24.86 11.49 -17.14
CA ASP A 493 23.40 11.38 -16.98
C ASP A 493 22.67 12.60 -17.54
N ALA A 494 23.26 13.78 -17.37
CA ALA A 494 22.70 15.03 -17.91
C ALA A 494 22.84 15.17 -19.44
N GLU A 495 23.75 14.38 -20.05
CA GLU A 495 23.96 14.35 -21.49
C GLU A 495 22.91 13.48 -22.21
N VAL A 496 22.25 12.54 -21.49
CA VAL A 496 21.19 11.69 -22.04
C VAL A 496 19.97 12.56 -22.36
N LYS A 497 19.74 12.80 -23.64
CA LYS A 497 18.63 13.63 -24.15
C LYS A 497 18.16 13.06 -25.48
N PHE A 498 16.87 13.21 -25.74
CA PHE A 498 16.23 12.78 -26.98
C PHE A 498 15.47 13.96 -27.60
N ASP A 499 15.67 14.20 -28.88
CA ASP A 499 15.00 15.29 -29.63
C ASP A 499 13.72 14.79 -30.30
N LEU A 500 12.76 14.37 -29.45
CA LEU A 500 11.51 13.78 -29.88
C LEU A 500 10.31 14.49 -29.22
N ASN A 501 9.20 14.55 -29.94
CA ASN A 501 7.92 14.95 -29.37
C ASN A 501 7.31 13.76 -28.59
N PHE A 502 7.28 13.83 -27.28
CA PHE A 502 6.76 12.78 -26.44
C PHE A 502 5.24 12.86 -26.28
N ALA A 503 4.58 11.71 -26.17
CA ALA A 503 3.20 11.59 -25.74
C ALA A 503 3.02 10.33 -24.90
N LEU A 504 2.04 10.34 -23.99
CA LEU A 504 1.67 9.19 -23.17
C LEU A 504 0.29 8.71 -23.56
N LEU A 505 0.12 7.39 -23.71
CA LEU A 505 -1.15 6.75 -24.01
C LEU A 505 -1.66 5.99 -22.78
N ILE A 506 -2.87 6.33 -22.30
CA ILE A 506 -3.48 5.80 -21.10
C ILE A 506 -4.91 5.32 -21.32
N SER A 507 -5.38 4.42 -20.45
CA SER A 507 -6.79 4.02 -20.36
C SER A 507 -7.27 3.92 -18.92
N GLY A 508 -8.53 3.55 -18.72
CA GLY A 508 -9.07 3.25 -17.38
C GLY A 508 -8.36 2.10 -16.64
N TYR A 509 -7.53 1.33 -17.33
CA TYR A 509 -6.68 0.30 -16.73
C TYR A 509 -5.34 0.85 -16.22
N SER A 510 -4.89 2.02 -16.67
CA SER A 510 -3.67 2.68 -16.17
C SER A 510 -3.88 3.10 -14.72
N PHE A 511 -3.35 2.29 -13.77
CA PHE A 511 -3.65 2.35 -12.35
C PHE A 511 -2.37 2.44 -11.52
N SER A 512 -2.42 2.94 -10.27
CA SER A 512 -1.26 3.03 -9.38
C SER A 512 -0.13 3.85 -10.03
N CYS A 513 1.08 3.33 -10.19
CA CYS A 513 2.16 4.02 -10.93
C CYS A 513 1.75 4.37 -12.37
N GLY A 514 0.86 3.58 -13.01
CA GLY A 514 0.24 3.92 -14.29
C GLY A 514 -0.69 5.14 -14.24
N ASN A 515 -1.07 5.61 -13.05
CA ASN A 515 -1.79 6.85 -12.81
C ASN A 515 -0.87 7.99 -12.34
N ILE A 516 0.21 7.68 -11.62
CA ILE A 516 1.20 8.67 -11.17
C ILE A 516 1.95 9.25 -12.38
N LEU A 517 2.40 8.39 -13.30
CA LEU A 517 3.15 8.83 -14.47
C LEU A 517 2.40 9.86 -15.32
N PRO A 518 1.13 9.66 -15.74
CA PRO A 518 0.39 10.67 -16.48
C PRO A 518 0.16 11.97 -15.71
N ALA A 519 0.02 11.91 -14.37
CA ALA A 519 -0.10 13.10 -13.54
C ALA A 519 1.16 13.97 -13.66
N LEU A 520 2.34 13.37 -13.47
CA LEU A 520 3.62 14.08 -13.56
C LEU A 520 3.92 14.56 -14.99
N LEU A 521 3.77 13.70 -16.00
CA LEU A 521 4.06 14.05 -17.38
C LEU A 521 3.17 15.18 -17.91
N LYS A 522 1.89 15.20 -17.53
CA LYS A 522 0.96 16.27 -17.89
C LYS A 522 1.41 17.62 -17.31
N ASP A 523 1.82 17.63 -16.04
CA ASP A 523 2.33 18.84 -15.38
C ASP A 523 3.67 19.31 -15.99
N TYR A 524 4.46 18.38 -16.53
CA TYR A 524 5.72 18.68 -17.23
C TYR A 524 5.52 19.03 -18.72
N GLY A 525 4.27 19.12 -19.20
CA GLY A 525 3.95 19.58 -20.54
C GLY A 525 3.99 18.50 -21.63
N ILE A 526 3.87 17.23 -21.26
CA ILE A 526 3.70 16.12 -22.22
C ILE A 526 2.20 15.85 -22.40
N PRO A 527 1.69 15.77 -23.65
CA PRO A 527 0.29 15.48 -23.92
C PRO A 527 -0.06 14.05 -23.53
N ILE A 528 -1.20 13.91 -22.87
CA ILE A 528 -1.77 12.64 -22.48
C ILE A 528 -2.90 12.30 -23.46
N LEU A 529 -2.83 11.14 -24.09
CA LEU A 529 -3.79 10.64 -25.06
C LEU A 529 -4.56 9.45 -24.46
N GLY A 530 -5.78 9.23 -24.88
CA GLY A 530 -6.54 8.04 -24.49
C GLY A 530 -7.77 8.33 -23.67
N GLN A 531 -8.01 7.57 -22.63
CA GLN A 531 -9.13 7.72 -21.71
C GLN A 531 -8.63 8.03 -20.31
N ARG A 532 -9.52 8.52 -19.43
CA ARG A 532 -9.19 8.78 -18.03
C ARG A 532 -8.56 7.57 -17.37
N SER A 533 -7.44 7.76 -16.65
CA SER A 533 -6.74 6.71 -15.92
C SER A 533 -7.55 6.15 -14.73
N GLY A 534 -7.10 5.03 -14.19
CA GLY A 534 -7.84 4.28 -13.17
C GLY A 534 -7.78 4.82 -11.76
N GLY A 535 -6.87 5.76 -11.46
CA GLY A 535 -6.61 6.23 -10.11
C GLY A 535 -5.61 5.35 -9.35
N GLY A 536 -5.76 5.24 -8.02
CA GLY A 536 -4.84 4.49 -7.17
C GLY A 536 -3.64 5.31 -6.74
N SER A 537 -3.87 6.37 -5.95
CA SER A 537 -2.83 7.30 -5.54
C SER A 537 -2.00 6.84 -4.34
N CYS A 538 -2.59 6.06 -3.42
CA CYS A 538 -1.88 5.66 -2.21
C CYS A 538 -0.86 4.55 -2.49
N ALA A 539 0.30 4.61 -1.87
CA ALA A 539 1.16 3.44 -1.74
C ALA A 539 0.44 2.36 -0.92
N VAL A 540 0.85 1.12 -1.12
CA VAL A 540 0.18 -0.05 -0.54
C VAL A 540 1.05 -0.62 0.57
N LEU A 541 0.44 -0.87 1.72
CA LEU A 541 1.02 -1.67 2.78
C LEU A 541 0.38 -3.04 2.83
N TYR A 542 1.19 -4.03 3.10
CA TYR A 542 0.74 -5.34 3.55
C TYR A 542 0.85 -5.34 5.08
N ASN A 543 -0.21 -5.70 5.77
CA ASN A 543 -0.24 -5.74 7.22
C ASN A 543 -0.97 -7.00 7.68
N PRO A 544 -0.33 -7.90 8.42
CA PRO A 544 -1.03 -8.95 9.12
C PRO A 544 -1.85 -8.34 10.27
N SER A 545 -3.05 -8.86 10.46
CA SER A 545 -3.81 -8.58 11.68
C SER A 545 -3.08 -9.13 12.90
N ALA A 546 -3.46 -8.69 14.09
CA ALA A 546 -2.84 -9.12 15.34
C ALA A 546 -2.78 -10.64 15.54
N ASP A 547 -3.62 -11.39 14.86
CA ASP A 547 -3.67 -12.85 14.85
C ASP A 547 -3.09 -13.51 13.59
N GLY A 548 -2.33 -12.73 12.82
CA GLY A 548 -1.46 -13.22 11.74
C GLY A 548 -2.12 -13.34 10.37
N PHE A 549 -3.38 -12.91 10.19
CA PHE A 549 -4.00 -12.91 8.87
C PHE A 549 -3.69 -11.61 8.11
N GLY A 550 -3.11 -11.75 6.92
CA GLY A 550 -2.66 -10.60 6.13
C GLY A 550 -3.74 -9.93 5.29
N TYR A 551 -3.71 -8.61 5.25
CA TYR A 551 -4.49 -7.78 4.35
C TYR A 551 -3.64 -6.65 3.79
N ARG A 552 -4.01 -6.16 2.61
CA ARG A 552 -3.37 -4.99 1.99
C ARG A 552 -4.30 -3.80 2.09
N TYR A 553 -3.73 -2.62 2.33
CA TYR A 553 -4.50 -1.39 2.34
C TYR A 553 -3.66 -0.19 1.87
N SER A 554 -4.34 0.83 1.43
CA SER A 554 -3.76 2.13 1.09
C SER A 554 -3.20 2.82 2.34
N THR A 555 -1.90 3.12 2.37
CA THR A 555 -1.23 3.72 3.53
C THR A 555 -1.51 5.22 3.66
N HIS A 556 -1.53 5.70 4.91
CA HIS A 556 -1.60 7.12 5.23
C HIS A 556 -0.34 7.92 4.86
N ARG A 557 0.83 7.26 4.77
CA ARG A 557 2.12 7.94 4.63
C ARG A 557 2.39 8.46 3.22
N HIS A 558 1.88 7.78 2.20
CA HIS A 558 2.23 8.06 0.81
C HIS A 558 0.98 8.05 -0.08
N ARG A 559 0.15 9.09 0.06
CA ARG A 559 -0.89 9.38 -0.93
C ARG A 559 -0.28 10.26 -2.02
N MET A 560 0.07 9.64 -3.16
CA MET A 560 0.72 10.34 -4.28
C MET A 560 -0.15 11.46 -4.82
N ALA A 561 0.49 12.54 -5.23
CA ALA A 561 -0.11 13.75 -5.73
C ALA A 561 0.58 14.22 -7.02
N ASN A 562 -0.05 15.13 -7.74
CA ASN A 562 0.60 15.85 -8.83
C ASN A 562 1.59 16.91 -8.27
N THR A 563 2.28 17.63 -9.15
CA THR A 563 3.27 18.63 -8.73
C THR A 563 2.67 19.84 -7.99
N SER A 564 1.34 19.99 -8.03
CA SER A 564 0.57 21.00 -7.28
C SER A 564 0.01 20.48 -5.96
N ASN A 565 0.39 19.28 -5.53
CA ASN A 565 -0.11 18.57 -4.34
C ASN A 565 -1.62 18.25 -4.38
N GLU A 566 -2.19 18.07 -5.58
CA GLU A 566 -3.58 17.65 -5.72
C GLU A 566 -3.68 16.12 -5.69
N ASN A 567 -4.69 15.59 -5.01
CA ASN A 567 -5.00 14.16 -5.00
C ASN A 567 -5.37 13.67 -6.42
N ILE A 568 -4.66 12.64 -6.87
CA ILE A 568 -4.80 12.06 -8.22
C ILE A 568 -5.63 10.77 -8.24
N ASP A 569 -6.25 10.38 -7.14
CA ASP A 569 -6.93 9.08 -7.04
C ASP A 569 -8.18 8.97 -7.92
N SER A 570 -8.79 10.08 -8.27
CA SER A 570 -9.90 10.10 -9.22
C SER A 570 -9.50 9.77 -10.67
N GLY A 571 -8.22 9.60 -10.95
CA GLY A 571 -7.66 9.41 -12.28
C GLY A 571 -7.34 10.72 -13.01
N ILE A 572 -6.50 10.62 -14.05
CA ILE A 572 -6.01 11.75 -14.84
C ILE A 572 -6.79 11.83 -16.15
N GLU A 573 -7.39 12.98 -16.40
CA GLU A 573 -8.05 13.26 -17.68
C GLU A 573 -7.02 13.41 -18.80
N PRO A 574 -7.21 12.78 -19.97
CA PRO A 574 -6.31 12.94 -21.10
C PRO A 574 -6.38 14.37 -21.67
N THR A 575 -5.31 14.80 -22.29
CA THR A 575 -5.28 16.04 -23.10
C THR A 575 -6.15 15.89 -24.35
N TYR A 576 -6.13 14.68 -24.94
CA TYR A 576 -6.95 14.32 -26.08
C TYR A 576 -7.65 12.98 -25.84
N LEU A 577 -8.97 13.01 -25.84
CA LEU A 577 -9.80 11.82 -25.67
C LEU A 577 -9.74 10.93 -26.93
N LEU A 578 -9.47 9.65 -26.72
CA LEU A 578 -9.63 8.58 -27.72
C LEU A 578 -10.81 7.72 -27.31
N GLU A 579 -11.90 7.77 -28.07
CA GLU A 579 -13.17 7.19 -27.64
C GLU A 579 -13.24 5.68 -27.83
N THR A 580 -12.60 5.17 -28.88
CA THR A 580 -12.67 3.75 -29.28
C THR A 580 -11.29 3.10 -29.22
N VAL A 581 -11.25 1.77 -29.09
CA VAL A 581 -10.01 0.98 -29.14
C VAL A 581 -9.23 1.23 -30.45
N ASP A 582 -9.93 1.42 -31.58
CA ASP A 582 -9.30 1.69 -32.87
C ASP A 582 -8.55 3.02 -32.86
N ASP A 583 -9.06 4.04 -32.18
CA ASP A 583 -8.42 5.36 -32.07
C ASP A 583 -7.04 5.31 -31.43
N PHE A 584 -6.80 4.38 -30.50
CA PHE A 584 -5.51 4.25 -29.79
C PHE A 584 -4.37 3.86 -30.73
N TYR A 585 -4.68 3.12 -31.78
CA TYR A 585 -3.71 2.61 -32.75
C TYR A 585 -3.97 3.10 -34.18
N ASP A 586 -4.76 4.18 -34.34
CA ASP A 586 -4.82 4.99 -35.54
C ASP A 586 -3.62 5.96 -35.56
N ILE A 587 -2.47 5.44 -36.01
CA ILE A 587 -1.20 6.18 -35.95
C ILE A 587 -1.23 7.50 -36.66
N PRO A 588 -1.85 7.66 -37.87
CA PRO A 588 -2.05 8.96 -38.49
C PRO A 588 -2.78 9.98 -37.60
N LYS A 589 -3.87 9.54 -36.93
CA LYS A 589 -4.63 10.39 -36.00
C LYS A 589 -3.79 10.78 -34.78
N VAL A 590 -3.11 9.83 -34.16
CA VAL A 590 -2.24 10.07 -33.01
C VAL A 590 -1.11 11.03 -33.39
N THR A 591 -0.49 10.85 -34.55
CA THR A 591 0.55 11.72 -35.07
C THR A 591 0.05 13.16 -35.22
N GLU A 592 -1.15 13.34 -35.77
CA GLU A 592 -1.76 14.67 -35.94
C GLU A 592 -2.02 15.35 -34.59
N LEU A 593 -2.52 14.62 -33.61
CA LEU A 593 -2.76 15.13 -32.24
C LEU A 593 -1.46 15.61 -31.59
N ILE A 594 -0.38 14.84 -31.69
CA ILE A 594 0.93 15.21 -31.15
C ILE A 594 1.46 16.47 -31.84
N LYS A 595 1.42 16.53 -33.18
CA LYS A 595 1.83 17.72 -33.95
C LYS A 595 1.03 18.97 -33.56
N ASN A 596 -0.28 18.83 -33.42
CA ASN A 596 -1.15 19.95 -33.02
C ASN A 596 -0.84 20.46 -31.61
N TYR A 597 -0.36 19.58 -30.70
CA TYR A 597 0.07 19.99 -29.38
C TYR A 597 1.37 20.80 -29.41
N TYR A 598 2.40 20.30 -30.09
CA TYR A 598 3.73 20.91 -30.11
C TYR A 598 3.88 22.09 -31.13
N SER A 599 2.87 22.33 -31.96
CA SER A 599 2.85 23.49 -32.87
C SER A 599 2.24 24.75 -32.25
N LYS A 600 1.71 24.65 -31.01
CA LYS A 600 1.17 25.78 -30.23
C LYS A 600 2.29 26.50 -29.49
#